data_f8444ed9950c4be3931f88167a217c5a
#
_entry.id   f8444ed9950c4be3931f88167a217c5a
#
_cell.length_a   1.000
_cell.length_b   1.000
_cell.length_c   1.000
_cell.angle_alpha   90.00
_cell.angle_beta   90.00
_cell.angle_gamma   90.00
#
_symmetry.space_group_name_H-M   'P 1'
#
loop_
_entity.id
_entity.type
_entity.pdbx_description
1 polymer ?
#
loop_
_entity_poly.entity_id
_entity_poly.type
_entity_poly.pdbx_seq_one_letter_code
_entity_poly.pdbx_strand_id
1 'polypeptide(L)'
;MTGPYYSGLLGMSEGDLAKDALIIAKGTAAAPFVCSKERFTGQVTIYMDSNKLNDDFVQEYICGEEENIQYRSANLIDEECRMRVRNLIEKVGEEGSRKIWLLVSPFYVHELTEGLPEELRKNIIVPNPANMCCGEGICGACSHTDENGITVRLCKCTNTW
;
A
#
# COMPACT_ATOMS: atom_id res chain seq x y z
N MET A 1 -16.16 -9.70 -20.22
CA MET A 1 -14.77 -9.72 -19.74
C MET A 1 -14.79 -10.15 -18.29
N THR A 2 -14.20 -11.26 -17.93
CA THR A 2 -14.06 -11.73 -16.55
C THR A 2 -12.66 -11.34 -16.08
N GLY A 3 -12.55 -10.28 -15.26
CA GLY A 3 -11.32 -9.90 -14.58
C GLY A 3 -11.46 -10.10 -13.08
N PRO A 4 -10.51 -9.89 -12.20
CA PRO A 4 -9.31 -9.07 -12.35
C PRO A 4 -8.15 -9.88 -12.93
N TYR A 5 -7.50 -9.31 -13.92
CA TYR A 5 -6.40 -9.96 -14.62
C TYR A 5 -5.07 -9.83 -13.88
N TYR A 6 -5.01 -9.13 -12.75
CA TYR A 6 -3.83 -9.06 -11.90
C TYR A 6 -4.15 -8.54 -10.50
N SER A 7 -3.29 -8.87 -9.54
CA SER A 7 -3.37 -8.28 -8.22
C SER A 7 -2.72 -6.89 -8.21
N GLY A 8 -3.52 -5.85 -8.03
CA GLY A 8 -3.04 -4.47 -7.89
C GLY A 8 -2.30 -4.21 -6.58
N LEU A 9 -2.51 -5.09 -5.61
CA LEU A 9 -1.91 -5.04 -4.28
C LEU A 9 -1.29 -6.39 -3.94
N LEU A 10 -0.05 -6.38 -3.48
CA LEU A 10 0.66 -7.54 -2.96
C LEU A 10 0.47 -7.61 -1.44
N GLY A 11 0.37 -8.82 -0.89
CA GLY A 11 0.16 -9.06 0.54
C GLY A 11 -1.28 -8.90 1.01
N MET A 12 -2.23 -8.57 0.12
CA MET A 12 -3.64 -8.45 0.43
C MET A 12 -4.33 -9.81 0.43
N SER A 13 -5.17 -10.06 1.41
CA SER A 13 -6.04 -11.23 1.52
C SER A 13 -7.52 -10.84 1.59
N GLU A 14 -8.39 -11.81 1.32
CA GLU A 14 -9.82 -11.64 1.52
C GLU A 14 -10.11 -11.37 3.02
N GLY A 15 -10.88 -10.33 3.29
CA GLY A 15 -11.19 -9.90 4.66
C GLY A 15 -10.25 -8.85 5.24
N ASP A 16 -9.15 -8.45 4.58
CA ASP A 16 -8.29 -7.37 5.09
C ASP A 16 -8.99 -6.00 5.08
N LEU A 17 -10.02 -5.81 4.27
CA LEU A 17 -10.87 -4.61 4.28
C LEU A 17 -11.79 -4.52 5.51
N ALA A 18 -12.02 -5.63 6.20
CA ALA A 18 -12.80 -5.66 7.43
C ALA A 18 -11.96 -5.38 8.69
N LYS A 19 -10.64 -5.33 8.56
CA LYS A 19 -9.72 -5.07 9.68
C LYS A 19 -9.41 -3.59 9.79
N ASP A 20 -9.02 -3.20 10.99
CA ASP A 20 -8.42 -1.89 11.19
C ASP A 20 -7.16 -1.75 10.34
N ALA A 21 -6.95 -0.57 9.78
CA ALA A 21 -5.84 -0.32 8.87
C ALA A 21 -5.08 0.97 9.19
N LEU A 22 -3.76 0.89 9.06
CA LEU A 22 -2.88 2.04 8.94
C LEU A 22 -2.48 2.16 7.47
N ILE A 23 -2.79 3.28 6.85
CA ILE A 23 -2.47 3.54 5.44
C ILE A 23 -1.46 4.67 5.37
N ILE A 24 -0.34 4.43 4.70
CA ILE A 24 0.63 5.46 4.33
C ILE A 24 0.54 5.62 2.82
N ALA A 25 0.16 6.79 2.35
CA ALA A 25 -0.09 7.02 0.93
C ALA A 25 0.65 8.26 0.41
N LYS A 26 1.04 8.23 -0.89
CA LYS A 26 1.64 9.38 -1.57
C LYS A 26 1.18 9.49 -3.02
N GLY A 27 0.60 10.63 -3.34
CA GLY A 27 0.19 10.96 -4.71
C GLY A 27 -0.75 9.92 -5.31
N THR A 28 -0.53 9.56 -6.58
CA THR A 28 -1.39 8.62 -7.33
C THR A 28 -1.35 7.18 -6.83
N ALA A 29 -0.36 6.82 -6.01
CA ALA A 29 -0.32 5.49 -5.40
C ALA A 29 -1.46 5.26 -4.39
N ALA A 30 -2.16 6.31 -3.96
CA ALA A 30 -3.38 6.22 -3.15
C ALA A 30 -4.60 5.66 -3.90
N ALA A 31 -4.56 5.54 -5.23
CA ALA A 31 -5.70 5.12 -6.03
C ALA A 31 -6.36 3.79 -5.57
N PRO A 32 -5.64 2.74 -5.17
CA PRO A 32 -6.26 1.53 -4.64
C PRO A 32 -7.14 1.78 -3.41
N PHE A 33 -6.71 2.67 -2.51
CA PHE A 33 -7.53 3.08 -1.37
C PHE A 33 -8.78 3.83 -1.81
N VAL A 34 -8.65 4.84 -2.66
CA VAL A 34 -9.78 5.63 -3.17
C VAL A 34 -10.84 4.74 -3.83
N CYS A 35 -10.40 3.74 -4.62
CA CYS A 35 -11.31 2.79 -5.28
C CYS A 35 -11.96 1.78 -4.33
N SER A 36 -11.49 1.65 -3.10
CA SER A 36 -11.97 0.65 -2.15
C SER A 36 -12.43 1.23 -0.80
N LYS A 37 -12.35 2.53 -0.60
CA LYS A 37 -12.63 3.17 0.70
C LYS A 37 -13.99 2.82 1.28
N GLU A 38 -15.04 2.79 0.49
CA GLU A 38 -16.40 2.43 0.89
C GLU A 38 -16.55 0.95 1.35
N ARG A 39 -15.55 0.12 1.03
CA ARG A 39 -15.53 -1.29 1.42
C ARG A 39 -14.83 -1.56 2.75
N PHE A 40 -14.14 -0.56 3.30
CA PHE A 40 -13.52 -0.70 4.61
C PHE A 40 -14.61 -0.65 5.69
N THR A 41 -14.68 -1.69 6.51
CA THR A 41 -15.58 -1.75 7.66
C THR A 41 -14.84 -1.60 9.00
N GLY A 42 -13.52 -1.76 9.01
CA GLY A 42 -12.65 -1.45 10.15
C GLY A 42 -12.28 0.04 10.21
N GLN A 43 -11.65 0.44 11.32
CA GLN A 43 -11.14 1.80 11.48
C GLN A 43 -9.89 2.02 10.63
N VAL A 44 -9.87 3.07 9.84
CA VAL A 44 -8.77 3.42 8.96
C VAL A 44 -8.11 4.72 9.44
N THR A 45 -6.80 4.68 9.65
CA THR A 45 -6.00 5.89 9.83
C THR A 45 -5.10 6.05 8.60
N ILE A 46 -5.30 7.10 7.82
CA ILE A 46 -4.50 7.39 6.64
C ILE A 46 -3.55 8.56 6.87
N TYR A 47 -2.25 8.32 6.71
CA TYR A 47 -1.23 9.35 6.59
C TYR A 47 -0.93 9.56 5.11
N MET A 48 -1.28 10.73 4.59
CA MET A 48 -1.12 11.02 3.17
C MET A 48 -0.19 12.19 2.92
N ASP A 49 0.83 11.93 2.11
CA ASP A 49 1.62 12.97 1.47
C ASP A 49 0.87 13.44 0.22
N SER A 50 0.11 14.51 0.40
CA SER A 50 -0.72 15.10 -0.66
C SER A 50 0.10 15.77 -1.77
N ASN A 51 1.41 15.96 -1.53
CA ASN A 51 2.33 16.64 -2.44
C ASN A 51 1.84 18.07 -2.77
N LYS A 52 1.27 18.27 -3.96
CA LYS A 52 0.76 19.57 -4.43
C LYS A 52 -0.74 19.76 -4.21
N LEU A 53 -1.46 18.74 -3.75
CA LEU A 53 -2.88 18.84 -3.43
C LEU A 53 -3.04 19.52 -2.07
N ASN A 54 -4.06 20.34 -1.92
CA ASN A 54 -4.37 20.89 -0.60
C ASN A 54 -5.06 19.84 0.28
N ASP A 55 -4.99 20.03 1.59
CA ASP A 55 -5.53 19.06 2.55
C ASP A 55 -7.06 18.99 2.48
N ASP A 56 -7.75 20.08 2.18
CA ASP A 56 -9.20 20.10 2.02
C ASP A 56 -9.64 19.22 0.84
N PHE A 57 -8.94 19.31 -0.30
CA PHE A 57 -9.18 18.41 -1.44
C PHE A 57 -8.96 16.95 -1.09
N VAL A 58 -7.87 16.65 -0.36
CA VAL A 58 -7.57 15.28 0.06
C VAL A 58 -8.66 14.74 0.97
N GLN A 59 -9.10 15.54 1.93
CA GLN A 59 -10.14 15.15 2.87
C GLN A 59 -11.48 14.93 2.15
N GLU A 60 -11.89 15.85 1.29
CA GLU A 60 -13.18 15.78 0.59
C GLU A 60 -13.23 14.66 -0.45
N TYR A 61 -12.23 14.57 -1.34
CA TYR A 61 -12.29 13.69 -2.52
C TYR A 61 -11.58 12.35 -2.34
N ILE A 62 -10.54 12.30 -1.53
CA ILE A 62 -9.75 11.07 -1.34
C ILE A 62 -10.28 10.29 -0.15
N CYS A 63 -10.40 10.92 1.01
CA CYS A 63 -10.91 10.26 2.22
C CYS A 63 -12.44 10.15 2.21
N GLY A 64 -13.15 11.21 1.76
CA GLY A 64 -14.61 11.25 1.75
C GLY A 64 -15.20 11.53 3.14
N GLU A 65 -16.50 11.28 3.27
CA GLU A 65 -17.28 11.53 4.48
C GLU A 65 -17.38 10.26 5.37
N GLU A 66 -16.53 9.25 5.14
CA GLU A 66 -16.57 7.99 5.86
C GLU A 66 -16.17 8.19 7.33
N GLU A 67 -17.09 7.94 8.25
CA GLU A 67 -16.88 8.13 9.71
C GLU A 67 -15.74 7.27 10.29
N ASN A 68 -15.43 6.16 9.64
CA ASN A 68 -14.37 5.24 10.06
C ASN A 68 -12.99 5.57 9.47
N ILE A 69 -12.85 6.68 8.71
CA ILE A 69 -11.59 7.10 8.09
C ILE A 69 -11.07 8.37 8.77
N GLN A 70 -9.89 8.28 9.37
CA GLN A 70 -9.18 9.42 9.95
C GLN A 70 -8.02 9.83 9.08
N TYR A 71 -8.07 11.06 8.56
CA TYR A 71 -7.00 11.67 7.77
C TYR A 71 -5.94 12.34 8.64
N ARG A 72 -4.69 12.19 8.23
CA ARG A 72 -3.51 12.87 8.77
C ARG A 72 -2.61 13.30 7.61
N SER A 73 -2.23 14.57 7.57
CA SER A 73 -1.24 15.06 6.62
C SER A 73 0.16 14.53 6.96
N ALA A 74 0.93 14.17 5.93
CA ALA A 74 2.32 13.74 6.06
C ALA A 74 3.16 14.35 4.95
N ASN A 75 4.45 14.54 5.19
CA ASN A 75 5.43 14.95 4.19
C ASN A 75 6.57 13.92 4.15
N LEU A 76 6.46 12.95 3.24
CA LEU A 76 7.46 11.88 3.11
C LEU A 76 8.78 12.35 2.45
N ILE A 77 8.85 13.57 1.94
CA ILE A 77 10.11 14.17 1.46
C ILE A 77 10.98 14.56 2.66
N ASP A 78 10.34 15.02 3.73
CA ASP A 78 11.01 15.37 4.98
C ASP A 78 11.49 14.12 5.71
N GLU A 79 12.77 14.08 6.06
CA GLU A 79 13.42 12.93 6.69
C GLU A 79 12.87 12.67 8.11
N GLU A 80 12.65 13.73 8.87
CA GLU A 80 12.10 13.59 10.23
C GLU A 80 10.66 13.02 10.19
N CYS A 81 9.85 13.45 9.22
CA CYS A 81 8.52 12.88 9.01
C CYS A 81 8.59 11.41 8.60
N ARG A 82 9.52 11.03 7.69
CA ARG A 82 9.73 9.62 7.32
C ARG A 82 10.10 8.77 8.51
N MET A 83 11.01 9.25 9.36
CA MET A 83 11.42 8.53 10.59
C MET A 83 10.23 8.33 11.54
N ARG A 84 9.39 9.34 11.72
CA ARG A 84 8.17 9.23 12.55
C ARG A 84 7.21 8.21 11.98
N VAL A 85 6.99 8.23 10.65
CA VAL A 85 6.12 7.27 9.97
C VAL A 85 6.68 5.85 10.07
N ARG A 86 7.98 5.65 9.92
CA ARG A 86 8.64 4.35 10.09
C ARG A 86 8.45 3.80 11.51
N ASN A 87 8.70 4.62 12.53
CA ASN A 87 8.48 4.21 13.93
C ASN A 87 7.02 3.86 14.21
N LEU A 88 6.08 4.56 13.55
CA LEU A 88 4.66 4.24 13.63
C LEU A 88 4.34 2.87 12.98
N ILE A 89 4.92 2.58 11.82
CA ILE A 89 4.78 1.29 11.12
C ILE A 89 5.29 0.16 12.03
N GLU A 90 6.47 0.31 12.61
CA GLU A 90 7.08 -0.67 13.52
C GLU A 90 6.18 -0.93 14.71
N LYS A 91 5.75 0.13 15.41
CA LYS A 91 4.85 0.04 16.56
C LYS A 91 3.53 -0.66 16.23
N VAL A 92 2.85 -0.25 15.15
CA VAL A 92 1.58 -0.87 14.72
C VAL A 92 1.78 -2.32 14.28
N GLY A 93 2.92 -2.61 13.65
CA GLY A 93 3.30 -3.97 13.27
C GLY A 93 3.50 -4.88 14.48
N GLU A 94 4.17 -4.40 15.52
CA GLU A 94 4.37 -5.14 16.78
C GLU A 94 3.04 -5.40 17.52
N GLU A 95 2.13 -4.44 17.52
CA GLU A 95 0.79 -4.61 18.08
C GLU A 95 -0.01 -5.69 17.35
N GLY A 96 0.24 -5.92 16.06
CA GLY A 96 -0.37 -6.96 15.23
C GLY A 96 -1.89 -6.83 15.01
N SER A 97 -2.48 -5.75 15.51
CA SER A 97 -3.94 -5.53 15.51
C SER A 97 -4.47 -4.93 14.21
N ARG A 98 -3.59 -4.33 13.40
CA ARG A 98 -3.96 -3.57 12.19
C ARG A 98 -3.19 -4.06 10.98
N LYS A 99 -3.81 -3.99 9.81
CA LYS A 99 -3.11 -4.12 8.53
C LYS A 99 -2.42 -2.80 8.16
N ILE A 100 -1.22 -2.91 7.60
CA ILE A 100 -0.42 -1.75 7.17
C ILE A 100 -0.42 -1.71 5.64
N TRP A 101 -0.87 -0.59 5.09
CA TRP A 101 -0.92 -0.38 3.64
C TRP A 101 0.08 0.70 3.27
N LEU A 102 1.14 0.34 2.53
CA LEU A 102 2.13 1.29 2.04
C LEU A 102 1.83 1.63 0.58
N LEU A 103 0.89 2.52 0.36
CA LEU A 103 0.47 3.00 -0.96
C LEU A 103 1.40 4.13 -1.44
N VAL A 104 2.65 3.76 -1.66
CA VAL A 104 3.75 4.66 -2.04
C VAL A 104 4.58 4.03 -3.17
N SER A 105 5.54 4.79 -3.73
CA SER A 105 6.45 4.24 -4.72
C SER A 105 7.40 3.18 -4.12
N PRO A 106 7.99 2.28 -4.93
CA PRO A 106 8.94 1.27 -4.45
C PRO A 106 10.10 1.85 -3.64
N PHE A 107 10.57 3.05 -3.98
CA PHE A 107 11.59 3.76 -3.21
C PHE A 107 11.14 3.97 -1.75
N TYR A 108 9.94 4.51 -1.53
CA TYR A 108 9.44 4.72 -0.17
C TYR A 108 9.06 3.42 0.53
N VAL A 109 8.63 2.38 -0.21
CA VAL A 109 8.44 1.06 0.40
C VAL A 109 9.76 0.59 1.00
N HIS A 110 10.87 0.66 0.25
CA HIS A 110 12.19 0.30 0.74
C HIS A 110 12.57 1.12 1.98
N GLU A 111 12.54 2.46 1.88
CA GLU A 111 12.91 3.39 2.95
C GLU A 111 12.14 3.14 4.27
N LEU A 112 10.85 2.85 4.15
CA LEU A 112 9.96 2.67 5.31
C LEU A 112 10.02 1.25 5.91
N THR A 113 10.55 0.27 5.16
CA THR A 113 10.59 -1.14 5.60
C THR A 113 11.99 -1.69 5.78
N GLU A 114 13.04 -0.93 5.44
CA GLU A 114 14.42 -1.36 5.62
C GLU A 114 14.70 -1.70 7.09
N GLY A 115 15.24 -2.89 7.34
CA GLY A 115 15.55 -3.38 8.68
C GLY A 115 14.35 -3.84 9.52
N LEU A 116 13.10 -3.75 9.01
CA LEU A 116 11.96 -4.34 9.72
C LEU A 116 12.06 -5.88 9.74
N PRO A 117 11.68 -6.54 10.84
CA PRO A 117 11.57 -7.98 10.92
C PRO A 117 10.66 -8.55 9.83
N GLU A 118 10.99 -9.73 9.30
CA GLU A 118 10.20 -10.38 8.25
C GLU A 118 8.74 -10.62 8.66
N GLU A 119 8.51 -10.94 9.93
CA GLU A 119 7.14 -11.12 10.44
C GLU A 119 6.28 -9.85 10.33
N LEU A 120 6.87 -8.66 10.54
CA LEU A 120 6.15 -7.40 10.34
C LEU A 120 5.87 -7.15 8.87
N ARG A 121 6.82 -7.49 7.98
CA ARG A 121 6.64 -7.34 6.53
C ARG A 121 5.46 -8.15 5.99
N LYS A 122 5.19 -9.33 6.53
CA LYS A 122 4.02 -10.16 6.17
C LYS A 122 2.67 -9.48 6.45
N ASN A 123 2.66 -8.49 7.33
CA ASN A 123 1.45 -7.71 7.64
C ASN A 123 1.30 -6.44 6.78
N ILE A 124 2.22 -6.22 5.85
CA ILE A 124 2.25 -5.03 5.00
C ILE A 124 1.67 -5.35 3.61
N ILE A 125 0.84 -4.45 3.11
CA ILE A 125 0.24 -4.49 1.78
C ILE A 125 0.85 -3.36 0.96
N VAL A 126 1.32 -3.66 -0.25
CA VAL A 126 1.96 -2.68 -1.15
C VAL A 126 1.34 -2.70 -2.54
N PRO A 127 1.39 -1.60 -3.31
CA PRO A 127 1.06 -1.63 -4.72
C PRO A 127 2.01 -2.56 -5.48
N ASN A 128 1.47 -3.33 -6.40
CA ASN A 128 2.28 -4.14 -7.28
C ASN A 128 3.08 -3.22 -8.22
N PRO A 129 4.42 -3.21 -8.14
CA PRO A 129 5.26 -2.30 -8.92
C PRO A 129 5.42 -2.72 -10.38
N ALA A 130 4.79 -3.81 -10.79
CA ALA A 130 4.98 -4.38 -12.11
C ALA A 130 4.48 -3.47 -13.23
N ASN A 131 5.28 -3.37 -14.29
CA ASN A 131 4.86 -2.75 -15.54
C ASN A 131 3.85 -3.67 -16.24
N MET A 132 2.56 -3.39 -16.09
CA MET A 132 1.51 -4.20 -16.69
C MET A 132 1.31 -3.88 -18.15
N CYS A 133 1.35 -4.94 -18.99
CA CYS A 133 0.96 -4.86 -20.39
C CYS A 133 -0.27 -5.75 -20.65
N CYS A 134 -0.12 -7.09 -20.64
CA CYS A 134 -1.22 -7.99 -20.91
C CYS A 134 -2.04 -8.40 -19.68
N GLY A 135 -1.47 -8.40 -18.49
CA GLY A 135 -2.10 -8.94 -17.27
C GLY A 135 -2.24 -10.46 -17.24
N GLU A 136 -1.92 -11.16 -18.34
CA GLU A 136 -2.14 -12.58 -18.57
C GLU A 136 -0.90 -13.45 -18.35
N GLY A 137 0.23 -12.87 -18.00
CA GLY A 137 1.50 -13.60 -17.84
C GLY A 137 2.19 -13.98 -19.15
N ILE A 138 1.67 -13.54 -20.30
CA ILE A 138 2.12 -13.97 -21.63
C ILE A 138 3.24 -13.08 -22.18
N CYS A 139 3.06 -11.76 -22.16
CA CYS A 139 3.97 -10.82 -22.84
C CYS A 139 5.34 -10.67 -22.20
N GLY A 140 5.51 -11.06 -20.96
CA GLY A 140 6.77 -10.96 -20.22
C GLY A 140 7.15 -9.58 -19.72
N ALA A 141 6.38 -8.53 -20.00
CA ALA A 141 6.67 -7.17 -19.57
C ALA A 141 6.83 -7.01 -18.04
N CYS A 142 6.12 -7.83 -17.26
CA CYS A 142 6.16 -7.86 -15.80
C CYS A 142 7.07 -8.98 -15.24
N SER A 143 8.03 -9.50 -16.04
CA SER A 143 8.96 -10.53 -15.55
C SER A 143 9.87 -9.95 -14.47
N HIS A 144 10.04 -10.68 -13.42
CA HIS A 144 11.01 -10.42 -12.37
C HIS A 144 11.80 -11.69 -12.08
N THR A 145 13.11 -11.60 -12.03
CA THR A 145 13.99 -12.71 -11.66
C THR A 145 14.57 -12.42 -10.28
N ASP A 146 14.36 -13.33 -9.35
CA ASP A 146 14.88 -13.23 -7.99
C ASP A 146 16.40 -13.55 -7.91
N GLU A 147 16.97 -13.41 -6.73
CA GLU A 147 18.39 -13.68 -6.45
C GLU A 147 18.78 -15.15 -6.71
N ASN A 148 17.81 -16.07 -6.71
CA ASN A 148 18.00 -17.50 -6.98
C ASN A 148 17.85 -17.83 -8.48
N GLY A 149 17.61 -16.84 -9.33
CA GLY A 149 17.40 -17.03 -10.77
C GLY A 149 16.00 -17.51 -11.16
N ILE A 150 15.04 -17.49 -10.22
CA ILE A 150 13.66 -17.88 -10.50
C ILE A 150 12.92 -16.71 -11.14
N THR A 151 12.43 -16.90 -12.35
CA THR A 151 11.66 -15.88 -13.07
C THR A 151 10.16 -16.05 -12.84
N VAL A 152 9.52 -15.04 -12.29
CA VAL A 152 8.06 -14.96 -12.07
C VAL A 152 7.42 -13.88 -12.92
N ARG A 153 6.11 -14.01 -13.15
CA ARG A 153 5.28 -12.98 -13.80
C ARG A 153 4.51 -12.24 -12.72
N LEU A 154 4.92 -11.01 -12.40
CA LEU A 154 4.31 -10.22 -11.30
C LEU A 154 2.81 -9.98 -11.50
N CYS A 155 2.30 -9.98 -12.75
CA CYS A 155 0.87 -9.90 -13.01
C CYS A 155 0.08 -11.14 -12.55
N LYS A 156 0.75 -12.23 -12.20
CA LYS A 156 0.15 -13.45 -11.64
C LYS A 156 0.54 -13.70 -10.18
N CYS A 157 1.42 -12.87 -9.62
CA CYS A 157 1.79 -12.97 -8.21
C CYS A 157 0.74 -12.24 -7.35
N THR A 158 0.38 -12.87 -6.24
CA THR A 158 -0.57 -12.31 -5.27
C THR A 158 0.09 -11.99 -3.92
N ASN A 159 1.23 -12.59 -3.61
CA ASN A 159 1.72 -12.63 -2.23
C ASN A 159 3.22 -12.34 -2.05
N THR A 160 3.94 -11.91 -3.06
CA THR A 160 5.40 -11.68 -2.93
C THR A 160 5.79 -10.24 -3.27
N TRP A 161 6.43 -9.57 -2.35
CA TRP A 161 7.14 -8.30 -2.54
C TRP A 161 8.37 -8.27 -1.63
#